data_92930435a568d1ca684165bdcb214e1f
#
_entry.id   92930435a568d1ca684165bdcb214e1f
#
_cell.length_a   1.000
_cell.length_b   1.000
_cell.length_c   1.000
_cell.angle_alpha   90.00
_cell.angle_beta   90.00
_cell.angle_gamma   90.00
#
_symmetry.space_group_name_H-M   'P 1'
#
loop_
_entity.id
_entity.type
_entity.pdbx_description
1 polymer ?
#
loop_
_entity_poly.entity_id
_entity_poly.type
_entity_poly.pdbx_seq_one_letter_code
_entity_poly.pdbx_strand_id
1 'polypeptide(L)'
;VWDGKLAAYLLDASASKYNLSELIISYRADAAFTCEKWPDAGALADLFAKMKAEITALGEDSLYNDIEFPLAQVLADMTRIGILVDKEGIEKFGVKMRSELEDVLTRIHMETGSASFNPNSPKQLGEMLFDTMGLPHGKKTQRGWSTDAETLEALRDYPLVEDILQYRAYQKLNSTYVEGLLKVIAEDGRIHTRFNQTEARTGRLSSDNPNLQNIPIRTELGSQ
;
A
#
# COMPACT_ATOMS: atom_id res chain seq x y z
N VAL A 1 8.51 -1.02 30.41
CA VAL A 1 8.57 -1.68 29.08
C VAL A 1 9.25 -0.72 28.14
N TRP A 2 10.03 -1.22 27.18
CA TRP A 2 10.74 -0.45 26.18
C TRP A 2 10.73 -1.22 24.86
N ASP A 3 10.53 -0.52 23.74
CA ASP A 3 10.45 -1.14 22.42
C ASP A 3 11.73 -0.86 21.62
N GLY A 4 12.54 -1.91 21.40
CA GLY A 4 13.79 -1.80 20.67
C GLY A 4 13.61 -1.52 19.17
N LYS A 5 12.49 -1.93 18.57
CA LYS A 5 12.23 -1.67 17.15
C LYS A 5 11.90 -0.20 16.89
N LEU A 6 11.08 0.40 17.76
CA LEU A 6 10.80 1.84 17.70
C LEU A 6 12.06 2.68 17.93
N ALA A 7 12.86 2.30 18.90
CA ALA A 7 14.14 2.97 19.14
C ALA A 7 15.10 2.86 17.95
N ALA A 8 15.24 1.68 17.37
CA ALA A 8 16.08 1.48 16.21
C ALA A 8 15.60 2.29 15.00
N TYR A 9 14.31 2.40 14.81
CA TYR A 9 13.72 3.24 13.76
C TYR A 9 14.00 4.73 13.97
N LEU A 10 13.90 5.25 15.18
CA LEU A 10 14.26 6.66 15.49
C LEU A 10 15.74 6.92 15.19
N LEU A 11 16.62 6.01 15.62
CA LEU A 11 18.07 6.14 15.43
C LEU A 11 18.50 6.02 13.96
N ASP A 12 17.79 5.23 13.15
CA ASP A 12 18.04 5.12 11.71
C ASP A 12 16.75 4.75 10.95
N ALA A 13 15.96 5.75 10.59
CA ALA A 13 14.75 5.58 9.77
C ALA A 13 15.03 5.15 8.33
N SER A 14 16.29 5.09 7.89
CA SER A 14 16.68 4.68 6.54
C SER A 14 16.88 3.18 6.40
N ALA A 15 17.02 2.46 7.50
CA ALA A 15 17.22 1.01 7.50
C ALA A 15 16.00 0.30 6.91
N SER A 16 16.24 -0.74 6.14
CA SER A 16 15.17 -1.53 5.51
C SER A 16 14.49 -2.51 6.47
N LYS A 17 15.17 -2.86 7.56
CA LYS A 17 14.71 -3.82 8.59
C LYS A 17 15.37 -3.51 9.93
N TYR A 18 14.69 -3.90 11.01
CA TYR A 18 15.16 -3.76 12.40
C TYR A 18 15.18 -5.13 13.07
N ASN A 19 15.99 -6.05 12.51
CA ASN A 19 16.13 -7.41 13.04
C ASN A 19 16.98 -7.38 14.31
N LEU A 20 16.54 -8.06 15.35
CA LEU A 20 17.20 -8.07 16.66
C LEU A 20 18.67 -8.52 16.56
N SER A 21 18.95 -9.62 15.86
CA SER A 21 20.30 -10.15 15.69
C SER A 21 21.24 -9.17 14.97
N GLU A 22 20.72 -8.43 13.96
CA GLU A 22 21.50 -7.40 13.25
C GLU A 22 21.80 -6.20 14.15
N LEU A 23 20.84 -5.79 14.98
CA LEU A 23 21.02 -4.72 15.96
C LEU A 23 22.07 -5.11 17.02
N ILE A 24 22.03 -6.32 17.55
CA ILE A 24 23.01 -6.84 18.50
C ILE A 24 24.42 -6.76 17.92
N ILE A 25 24.60 -7.15 16.67
CA ILE A 25 25.91 -7.10 15.99
C ILE A 25 26.35 -5.66 15.78
N SER A 26 25.46 -4.79 15.25
CA SER A 26 25.80 -3.39 14.96
C SER A 26 26.17 -2.58 16.20
N TYR A 27 25.47 -2.80 17.29
CA TYR A 27 25.73 -2.18 18.59
C TYR A 27 26.81 -2.91 19.40
N ARG A 28 27.33 -4.04 18.93
CA ARG A 28 28.28 -4.90 19.67
C ARG A 28 27.76 -5.15 21.10
N ALA A 29 26.49 -5.56 21.18
CA ALA A 29 25.84 -5.78 22.48
C ALA A 29 26.33 -7.08 23.11
N ASP A 30 26.77 -7.00 24.38
CA ASP A 30 27.27 -8.13 25.14
C ASP A 30 26.16 -8.95 25.76
N ALA A 31 26.25 -10.27 25.63
CA ALA A 31 25.30 -11.17 26.26
C ALA A 31 25.66 -11.44 27.73
N ALA A 32 24.76 -11.07 28.63
CA ALA A 32 24.90 -11.35 30.06
C ALA A 32 24.66 -12.85 30.41
N PHE A 33 23.95 -13.57 29.55
CA PHE A 33 23.67 -15.02 29.70
C PHE A 33 23.37 -15.64 28.34
N THR A 34 23.41 -16.96 28.26
CA THR A 34 23.02 -17.73 27.07
C THR A 34 21.69 -18.46 27.30
N CYS A 35 20.83 -18.49 26.27
CA CYS A 35 19.58 -19.22 26.30
C CYS A 35 19.38 -19.95 24.96
N GLU A 36 19.32 -21.29 24.99
CA GLU A 36 19.17 -22.08 23.75
C GLU A 36 17.89 -21.73 22.97
N LYS A 37 16.79 -21.51 23.69
CA LYS A 37 15.49 -21.18 23.07
C LYS A 37 15.45 -19.75 22.51
N TRP A 38 16.18 -18.84 23.13
CA TRP A 38 16.19 -17.41 22.79
C TRP A 38 17.65 -16.90 22.83
N PRO A 39 18.47 -17.20 21.80
CA PRO A 39 19.89 -16.89 21.80
C PRO A 39 20.20 -15.40 22.03
N ASP A 40 19.37 -14.52 21.47
CA ASP A 40 19.56 -13.07 21.52
C ASP A 40 19.10 -12.43 22.85
N ALA A 41 18.36 -13.17 23.66
CA ALA A 41 17.75 -12.61 24.90
C ALA A 41 18.80 -12.08 25.88
N GLY A 42 19.98 -12.73 25.96
CA GLY A 42 21.06 -12.32 26.87
C GLY A 42 21.65 -10.94 26.54
N ALA A 43 21.59 -10.51 25.28
CA ALA A 43 22.15 -9.25 24.83
C ALA A 43 21.17 -8.06 24.90
N LEU A 44 19.89 -8.30 25.18
CA LEU A 44 18.87 -7.25 25.15
C LEU A 44 19.14 -6.10 26.14
N ALA A 45 19.62 -6.41 27.34
CA ALA A 45 19.85 -5.40 28.36
C ALA A 45 20.94 -4.41 27.94
N ASP A 46 22.03 -4.91 27.39
CA ASP A 46 23.14 -4.08 26.91
C ASP A 46 22.77 -3.33 25.62
N LEU A 47 22.12 -4.00 24.69
CA LEU A 47 21.59 -3.37 23.49
C LEU A 47 20.69 -2.18 23.82
N PHE A 48 19.71 -2.37 24.71
CA PHE A 48 18.77 -1.31 25.08
C PHE A 48 19.44 -0.17 25.84
N ALA A 49 20.43 -0.46 26.68
CA ALA A 49 21.20 0.57 27.35
C ALA A 49 21.97 1.45 26.35
N LYS A 50 22.62 0.84 25.34
CA LYS A 50 23.36 1.55 24.28
C LYS A 50 22.42 2.40 23.42
N MET A 51 21.31 1.82 22.92
CA MET A 51 20.35 2.54 22.11
C MET A 51 19.72 3.70 22.90
N LYS A 52 19.41 3.51 24.17
CA LYS A 52 18.86 4.57 25.02
C LYS A 52 19.85 5.71 25.22
N ALA A 53 21.12 5.40 25.44
CA ALA A 53 22.16 6.42 25.55
C ALA A 53 22.30 7.24 24.26
N GLU A 54 22.16 6.61 23.10
CA GLU A 54 22.21 7.30 21.80
C GLU A 54 20.97 8.20 21.58
N ILE A 55 19.76 7.73 21.88
CA ILE A 55 18.53 8.56 21.85
C ILE A 55 18.70 9.79 22.74
N THR A 56 19.23 9.61 23.96
CA THR A 56 19.48 10.72 24.88
C THR A 56 20.53 11.68 24.34
N ALA A 57 21.60 11.18 23.73
CA ALA A 57 22.65 12.00 23.12
C ALA A 57 22.12 12.84 21.94
N LEU A 58 21.13 12.35 21.20
CA LEU A 58 20.45 13.05 20.13
C LEU A 58 19.35 14.02 20.64
N GLY A 59 19.00 13.97 21.92
CA GLY A 59 17.92 14.78 22.50
C GLY A 59 16.52 14.31 22.14
N GLU A 60 16.36 13.05 21.77
CA GLU A 60 15.10 12.46 21.28
C GLU A 60 14.30 11.71 22.35
N ASP A 61 14.68 11.84 23.64
CA ASP A 61 13.99 11.17 24.74
C ASP A 61 12.50 11.48 24.80
N SER A 62 12.11 12.75 24.62
CA SER A 62 10.69 13.12 24.62
C SER A 62 9.95 12.58 23.37
N LEU A 63 10.59 12.58 22.22
CA LEU A 63 10.01 11.98 21.00
C LEU A 63 9.70 10.49 21.24
N TYR A 64 10.67 9.75 21.78
CA TYR A 64 10.47 8.33 22.08
C TYR A 64 9.42 8.10 23.17
N ASN A 65 9.58 8.76 24.35
CA ASN A 65 8.79 8.42 25.54
C ASN A 65 7.37 9.04 25.53
N ASP A 66 7.20 10.23 24.94
CA ASP A 66 5.95 10.99 25.03
C ASP A 66 5.11 10.88 23.76
N ILE A 67 5.70 10.45 22.65
CA ILE A 67 5.00 10.34 21.35
C ILE A 67 5.04 8.90 20.82
N GLU A 68 6.20 8.38 20.40
CA GLU A 68 6.27 7.14 19.63
C GLU A 68 5.87 5.91 20.46
N PHE A 69 6.36 5.80 21.70
CA PHE A 69 6.05 4.65 22.53
C PHE A 69 4.58 4.62 22.98
N PRO A 70 3.94 5.72 23.43
CA PRO A 70 2.50 5.75 23.71
C PRO A 70 1.64 5.54 22.47
N LEU A 71 2.06 6.03 21.29
CA LEU A 71 1.36 5.84 20.04
C LEU A 71 1.22 4.36 19.68
N ALA A 72 2.21 3.53 19.99
CA ALA A 72 2.14 2.08 19.74
C ALA A 72 0.92 1.43 20.39
N GLN A 73 0.58 1.86 21.64
CA GLN A 73 -0.60 1.35 22.34
C GLN A 73 -1.90 1.81 21.64
N VAL A 74 -1.96 3.07 21.21
CA VAL A 74 -3.11 3.61 20.48
C VAL A 74 -3.33 2.85 19.18
N LEU A 75 -2.27 2.59 18.42
CA LEU A 75 -2.36 1.85 17.16
C LEU A 75 -2.74 0.38 17.35
N ALA A 76 -2.27 -0.25 18.44
CA ALA A 76 -2.68 -1.59 18.82
C ALA A 76 -4.19 -1.64 19.15
N ASP A 77 -4.71 -0.65 19.88
CA ASP A 77 -6.14 -0.54 20.17
C ASP A 77 -6.96 -0.24 18.92
N MET A 78 -6.49 0.64 18.01
CA MET A 78 -7.14 0.90 16.74
C MET A 78 -7.22 -0.37 15.88
N THR A 79 -6.14 -1.16 15.83
CA THR A 79 -6.12 -2.46 15.12
C THR A 79 -7.13 -3.43 15.74
N ARG A 80 -7.17 -3.52 17.08
CA ARG A 80 -8.08 -4.42 17.81
C ARG A 80 -9.54 -4.00 17.67
N ILE A 81 -9.85 -2.72 17.73
CA ILE A 81 -11.22 -2.19 17.60
C ILE A 81 -11.67 -2.31 16.14
N GLY A 82 -10.81 -2.03 15.18
CA GLY A 82 -11.14 -2.01 13.76
C GLY A 82 -12.02 -0.81 13.35
N ILE A 83 -12.28 -0.71 12.05
CA ILE A 83 -13.06 0.37 11.42
C ILE A 83 -14.40 -0.21 10.98
N LEU A 84 -15.51 0.33 11.49
CA LEU A 84 -16.85 -0.08 11.07
C LEU A 84 -17.08 0.28 9.60
N VAL A 85 -17.63 -0.66 8.84
CA VAL A 85 -17.80 -0.53 7.39
C VAL A 85 -19.29 -0.70 7.03
N ASP A 86 -19.78 0.19 6.17
CA ASP A 86 -21.08 0.00 5.52
C ASP A 86 -20.96 -1.03 4.37
N LYS A 87 -21.08 -2.31 4.74
CA LYS A 87 -21.00 -3.41 3.79
C LYS A 87 -22.05 -3.30 2.67
N GLU A 88 -23.28 -2.93 3.01
CA GLU A 88 -24.36 -2.80 2.01
C GLU A 88 -24.06 -1.66 1.03
N GLY A 89 -23.52 -0.54 1.52
CA GLY A 89 -23.08 0.58 0.69
C GLY A 89 -22.01 0.16 -0.30
N ILE A 90 -20.99 -0.59 0.15
CA ILE A 90 -19.95 -1.12 -0.73
C ILE A 90 -20.52 -2.10 -1.76
N GLU A 91 -21.44 -2.98 -1.38
CA GLU A 91 -22.08 -3.94 -2.31
C GLU A 91 -22.90 -3.20 -3.39
N LYS A 92 -23.69 -2.19 -3.01
CA LYS A 92 -24.46 -1.34 -3.95
C LYS A 92 -23.53 -0.58 -4.91
N PHE A 93 -22.47 0.00 -4.37
CA PHE A 93 -21.44 0.65 -5.19
C PHE A 93 -20.80 -0.33 -6.18
N GLY A 94 -20.51 -1.56 -5.75
CA GLY A 94 -19.97 -2.62 -6.60
C GLY A 94 -20.91 -3.01 -7.75
N VAL A 95 -22.22 -3.05 -7.52
CA VAL A 95 -23.20 -3.29 -8.59
C VAL A 95 -23.13 -2.18 -9.64
N LYS A 96 -23.14 -0.91 -9.19
CA LYS A 96 -22.98 0.25 -10.08
C LYS A 96 -21.68 0.20 -10.89
N MET A 97 -20.55 -0.08 -10.22
CA MET A 97 -19.25 -0.14 -10.90
C MET A 97 -19.18 -1.24 -11.95
N ARG A 98 -19.78 -2.40 -11.71
CA ARG A 98 -19.84 -3.48 -12.72
C ARG A 98 -20.67 -3.09 -13.94
N SER A 99 -21.81 -2.42 -13.75
CA SER A 99 -22.61 -1.90 -14.86
C SER A 99 -21.82 -0.90 -15.71
N GLU A 100 -21.17 0.07 -15.06
CA GLU A 100 -20.33 1.05 -15.76
C GLU A 100 -19.15 0.40 -16.51
N LEU A 101 -18.55 -0.64 -15.93
CA LEU A 101 -17.49 -1.42 -16.58
C LEU A 101 -17.99 -2.13 -17.86
N GLU A 102 -19.17 -2.73 -17.80
CA GLU A 102 -19.78 -3.41 -18.94
C GLU A 102 -20.12 -2.42 -20.07
N ASP A 103 -20.63 -1.24 -19.73
CA ASP A 103 -20.95 -0.18 -20.70
C ASP A 103 -19.70 0.35 -21.38
N VAL A 104 -18.64 0.65 -20.62
CA VAL A 104 -17.35 1.10 -21.17
C VAL A 104 -16.72 0.01 -22.03
N LEU A 105 -16.72 -1.25 -21.56
CA LEU A 105 -16.17 -2.37 -22.32
C LEU A 105 -16.91 -2.58 -23.63
N THR A 106 -18.22 -2.40 -23.66
CA THR A 106 -19.04 -2.46 -24.86
C THR A 106 -18.62 -1.39 -25.88
N ARG A 107 -18.40 -0.15 -25.45
CA ARG A 107 -17.89 0.93 -26.32
C ARG A 107 -16.52 0.58 -26.89
N ILE A 108 -15.59 0.13 -26.03
CA ILE A 108 -14.25 -0.31 -26.46
C ILE A 108 -14.33 -1.43 -27.51
N HIS A 109 -15.21 -2.42 -27.34
CA HIS A 109 -15.39 -3.49 -28.30
C HIS A 109 -15.97 -3.00 -29.64
N MET A 110 -16.88 -2.01 -29.60
CA MET A 110 -17.41 -1.39 -30.81
C MET A 110 -16.32 -0.61 -31.56
N GLU A 111 -15.54 0.20 -30.86
CA GLU A 111 -14.47 1.01 -31.47
C GLU A 111 -13.33 0.16 -32.03
N THR A 112 -12.96 -0.92 -31.35
CA THR A 112 -11.90 -1.83 -31.81
C THR A 112 -12.38 -2.84 -32.83
N GLY A 113 -13.69 -2.99 -33.03
CA GLY A 113 -14.28 -4.02 -33.90
C GLY A 113 -14.05 -5.46 -33.40
N SER A 114 -13.66 -5.65 -32.15
CA SER A 114 -13.28 -6.97 -31.62
C SER A 114 -13.87 -7.21 -30.23
N ALA A 115 -14.84 -8.12 -30.13
CA ALA A 115 -15.41 -8.56 -28.85
C ALA A 115 -14.43 -9.34 -27.96
N SER A 116 -13.28 -9.76 -28.48
CA SER A 116 -12.23 -10.45 -27.73
C SER A 116 -11.09 -9.52 -27.27
N PHE A 117 -11.17 -8.23 -27.60
CA PHE A 117 -10.16 -7.26 -27.19
C PHE A 117 -10.17 -7.07 -25.68
N ASN A 118 -8.97 -7.20 -25.07
CA ASN A 118 -8.81 -7.04 -23.63
C ASN A 118 -8.07 -5.73 -23.32
N PRO A 119 -8.77 -4.69 -22.77
CA PRO A 119 -8.15 -3.40 -22.41
C PRO A 119 -7.07 -3.50 -21.32
N ASN A 120 -7.05 -4.60 -20.56
CA ASN A 120 -6.04 -4.87 -19.56
C ASN A 120 -4.78 -5.56 -20.11
N SER A 121 -4.77 -5.97 -21.38
CA SER A 121 -3.60 -6.57 -22.03
C SER A 121 -2.69 -5.49 -22.61
N PRO A 122 -1.51 -5.21 -22.03
CA PRO A 122 -0.60 -4.18 -22.56
C PRO A 122 -0.19 -4.48 -24.01
N LYS A 123 -0.09 -5.78 -24.38
CA LYS A 123 0.27 -6.21 -25.73
C LYS A 123 -0.84 -5.85 -26.74
N GLN A 124 -2.08 -6.31 -26.49
CA GLN A 124 -3.21 -6.02 -27.40
C GLN A 124 -3.45 -4.52 -27.51
N LEU A 125 -3.35 -3.82 -26.38
CA LEU A 125 -3.54 -2.38 -26.35
C LEU A 125 -2.46 -1.64 -27.15
N GLY A 126 -1.19 -2.00 -26.96
CA GLY A 126 -0.09 -1.41 -27.71
C GLY A 126 -0.20 -1.66 -29.22
N GLU A 127 -0.55 -2.89 -29.64
CA GLU A 127 -0.79 -3.25 -31.05
C GLU A 127 -1.98 -2.45 -31.64
N MET A 128 -3.07 -2.29 -30.87
CA MET A 128 -4.24 -1.54 -31.32
C MET A 128 -3.92 -0.05 -31.49
N LEU A 129 -3.39 0.60 -30.46
CA LEU A 129 -3.17 2.04 -30.46
C LEU A 129 -2.06 2.46 -31.41
N PHE A 130 -0.94 1.75 -31.43
CA PHE A 130 0.27 2.21 -32.13
C PHE A 130 0.48 1.54 -33.48
N ASP A 131 0.16 0.26 -33.62
CA ASP A 131 0.38 -0.45 -34.89
C ASP A 131 -0.86 -0.40 -35.78
N THR A 132 -2.10 -0.44 -35.24
CA THR A 132 -3.33 -0.42 -36.05
C THR A 132 -3.85 1.01 -36.25
N MET A 133 -3.98 1.81 -35.18
CA MET A 133 -4.50 3.17 -35.27
C MET A 133 -3.42 4.20 -35.64
N GLY A 134 -2.14 3.85 -35.50
CA GLY A 134 -1.02 4.73 -35.84
C GLY A 134 -0.89 5.95 -34.95
N LEU A 135 -1.34 5.86 -33.70
CA LEU A 135 -1.25 6.98 -32.75
C LEU A 135 0.21 7.30 -32.42
N PRO A 136 0.51 8.54 -31.99
CA PRO A 136 1.85 8.92 -31.54
C PRO A 136 2.28 8.00 -30.40
N HIS A 137 3.38 7.29 -30.59
CA HIS A 137 3.86 6.33 -29.59
C HIS A 137 4.97 6.92 -28.70
N GLY A 138 4.95 6.50 -27.43
CA GLY A 138 6.00 6.79 -26.46
C GLY A 138 7.14 5.75 -26.53
N LYS A 139 7.65 5.37 -25.36
CA LYS A 139 8.77 4.43 -25.23
C LYS A 139 8.38 3.01 -25.60
N LYS A 140 9.23 2.33 -26.38
CA LYS A 140 9.15 0.89 -26.61
C LYS A 140 9.89 0.16 -25.50
N THR A 141 9.23 -0.79 -24.84
CA THR A 141 9.82 -1.65 -23.80
C THR A 141 10.24 -3.00 -24.40
N GLN A 142 10.93 -3.83 -23.64
CA GLN A 142 11.24 -5.21 -24.06
C GLN A 142 9.99 -6.07 -24.35
N ARG A 143 8.83 -5.68 -23.79
CA ARG A 143 7.55 -6.39 -23.92
C ARG A 143 6.60 -5.76 -24.96
N GLY A 144 7.04 -4.78 -25.73
CA GLY A 144 6.25 -4.03 -26.69
C GLY A 144 6.10 -2.55 -26.33
N TRP A 145 5.09 -1.88 -26.85
CA TRP A 145 4.80 -0.48 -26.55
C TRP A 145 4.42 -0.25 -25.09
N SER A 146 4.89 0.83 -24.49
CA SER A 146 4.39 1.24 -23.18
C SER A 146 2.93 1.68 -23.29
N THR A 147 2.10 1.17 -22.40
CA THR A 147 0.68 1.56 -22.22
C THR A 147 0.44 1.93 -20.76
N ASP A 148 1.46 2.54 -20.10
CA ASP A 148 1.35 3.07 -18.75
C ASP A 148 0.40 4.28 -18.70
N ALA A 149 0.07 4.70 -17.49
CA ALA A 149 -0.87 5.78 -17.26
C ALA A 149 -0.40 7.09 -17.90
N GLU A 150 0.91 7.39 -17.84
CA GLU A 150 1.48 8.61 -18.42
C GLU A 150 1.34 8.63 -19.94
N THR A 151 1.65 7.50 -20.59
CA THR A 151 1.51 7.35 -22.04
C THR A 151 0.06 7.50 -22.49
N LEU A 152 -0.88 6.88 -21.77
CA LEU A 152 -2.30 6.96 -22.12
C LEU A 152 -2.90 8.34 -21.83
N GLU A 153 -2.51 8.99 -20.73
CA GLU A 153 -2.95 10.36 -20.44
C GLU A 153 -2.54 11.37 -21.53
N ALA A 154 -1.33 11.20 -22.09
CA ALA A 154 -0.88 12.03 -23.22
C ALA A 154 -1.70 11.83 -24.51
N LEU A 155 -2.48 10.76 -24.59
CA LEU A 155 -3.35 10.40 -25.72
C LEU A 155 -4.85 10.50 -25.38
N ARG A 156 -5.21 11.13 -24.27
CA ARG A 156 -6.60 11.18 -23.76
C ARG A 156 -7.61 11.77 -24.76
N ASP A 157 -7.16 12.64 -25.67
CA ASP A 157 -8.03 13.24 -26.67
C ASP A 157 -8.61 12.26 -27.71
N TYR A 158 -8.08 11.03 -27.75
CA TYR A 158 -8.61 9.98 -28.60
C TYR A 158 -9.72 9.20 -27.85
N PRO A 159 -10.94 9.05 -28.41
CA PRO A 159 -12.09 8.44 -27.72
C PRO A 159 -11.79 7.06 -27.15
N LEU A 160 -11.16 6.18 -27.92
CA LEU A 160 -10.77 4.85 -27.45
C LEU A 160 -9.83 4.91 -26.23
N VAL A 161 -8.91 5.87 -26.20
CA VAL A 161 -7.96 6.01 -25.08
C VAL A 161 -8.67 6.51 -23.84
N GLU A 162 -9.60 7.46 -23.96
CA GLU A 162 -10.44 7.93 -22.85
C GLU A 162 -11.25 6.77 -22.27
N ASP A 163 -11.92 5.96 -23.12
CA ASP A 163 -12.66 4.78 -22.65
C ASP A 163 -11.75 3.75 -21.97
N ILE A 164 -10.53 3.55 -22.46
CA ILE A 164 -9.56 2.65 -21.82
C ILE A 164 -9.11 3.18 -20.45
N LEU A 165 -8.85 4.47 -20.33
CA LEU A 165 -8.50 5.10 -19.05
C LEU A 165 -9.66 4.95 -18.05
N GLN A 166 -10.90 5.19 -18.49
CA GLN A 166 -12.09 5.04 -17.68
C GLN A 166 -12.29 3.58 -17.25
N TYR A 167 -12.16 2.63 -18.18
CA TYR A 167 -12.24 1.20 -17.88
C TYR A 167 -11.23 0.78 -16.81
N ARG A 168 -9.97 1.18 -16.96
CA ARG A 168 -8.92 0.86 -15.98
C ARG A 168 -9.18 1.48 -14.61
N ALA A 169 -9.71 2.71 -14.57
CA ALA A 169 -10.09 3.36 -13.32
C ALA A 169 -11.22 2.59 -12.61
N TYR A 170 -12.28 2.24 -13.32
CA TYR A 170 -13.41 1.46 -12.77
C TYR A 170 -12.97 0.05 -12.36
N GLN A 171 -12.16 -0.62 -13.17
CA GLN A 171 -11.62 -1.94 -12.86
C GLN A 171 -10.80 -1.92 -11.56
N LYS A 172 -9.96 -0.91 -11.38
CA LYS A 172 -9.16 -0.74 -10.17
C LYS A 172 -10.04 -0.46 -8.95
N LEU A 173 -11.06 0.41 -9.09
CA LEU A 173 -12.01 0.68 -8.02
C LEU A 173 -12.77 -0.58 -7.61
N ASN A 174 -13.34 -1.31 -8.57
CA ASN A 174 -14.08 -2.52 -8.28
C ASN A 174 -13.20 -3.60 -7.63
N SER A 175 -12.05 -3.94 -8.23
CA SER A 175 -11.21 -5.05 -7.76
C SER A 175 -10.54 -4.74 -6.42
N THR A 176 -10.02 -3.53 -6.24
CA THR A 176 -9.22 -3.18 -5.05
C THR A 176 -10.11 -2.75 -3.89
N TYR A 177 -11.10 -1.89 -4.16
CA TYR A 177 -11.85 -1.26 -3.07
C TYR A 177 -13.21 -1.93 -2.82
N VAL A 178 -13.89 -2.45 -3.84
CA VAL A 178 -15.12 -3.21 -3.61
C VAL A 178 -14.79 -4.64 -3.19
N GLU A 179 -14.23 -5.43 -4.11
CA GLU A 179 -13.97 -6.85 -3.85
C GLU A 179 -12.89 -7.06 -2.79
N GLY A 180 -11.86 -6.21 -2.79
CA GLY A 180 -10.76 -6.27 -1.83
C GLY A 180 -11.23 -5.99 -0.40
N LEU A 181 -12.04 -4.94 -0.19
CA LEU A 181 -12.55 -4.60 1.13
C LEU A 181 -13.60 -5.61 1.62
N LEU A 182 -14.54 -6.04 0.76
CA LEU A 182 -15.55 -7.02 1.13
C LEU A 182 -14.96 -8.35 1.64
N LYS A 183 -13.80 -8.75 1.12
CA LYS A 183 -13.10 -9.98 1.54
C LYS A 183 -12.48 -9.91 2.94
N VAL A 184 -12.21 -8.70 3.44
CA VAL A 184 -11.49 -8.48 4.70
C VAL A 184 -12.38 -7.92 5.82
N ILE A 185 -13.69 -7.76 5.56
CA ILE A 185 -14.65 -7.44 6.60
C ILE A 185 -14.78 -8.66 7.51
N ALA A 186 -14.49 -8.47 8.79
CA ALA A 186 -14.61 -9.50 9.81
C ALA A 186 -16.09 -9.75 10.20
N GLU A 187 -16.32 -10.78 11.02
CA GLU A 187 -17.67 -11.16 11.49
C GLU A 187 -18.37 -10.05 12.28
N ASP A 188 -17.61 -9.17 12.91
CA ASP A 188 -18.11 -8.00 13.65
C ASP A 188 -18.49 -6.80 12.76
N GLY A 189 -18.39 -6.95 11.43
CA GLY A 189 -18.68 -5.91 10.44
C GLY A 189 -17.56 -4.85 10.32
N ARG A 190 -16.37 -5.14 10.82
CA ARG A 190 -15.24 -4.21 10.84
C ARG A 190 -14.07 -4.71 10.00
N ILE A 191 -13.21 -3.78 9.61
CA ILE A 191 -11.91 -4.06 8.99
C ILE A 191 -10.82 -3.78 10.04
N HIS A 192 -10.00 -4.79 10.31
CA HIS A 192 -8.87 -4.73 11.24
C HIS A 192 -7.57 -4.60 10.45
N THR A 193 -7.24 -3.37 10.07
CA THR A 193 -5.94 -3.09 9.43
C THR A 193 -4.82 -3.08 10.46
N ARG A 194 -3.62 -3.44 10.05
CA ARG A 194 -2.43 -3.28 10.87
C ARG A 194 -1.79 -1.93 10.57
N PHE A 195 -1.52 -1.15 11.62
CA PHE A 195 -0.78 0.10 11.52
C PHE A 195 0.71 -0.12 11.82
N ASN A 196 1.59 0.46 11.00
CA ASN A 196 3.03 0.37 11.14
C ASN A 196 3.63 1.75 11.40
N GLN A 197 4.46 1.86 12.46
CA GLN A 197 5.18 3.08 12.80
C GLN A 197 6.57 3.15 12.16
N THR A 198 7.15 2.01 11.77
CA THR A 198 8.57 1.86 11.41
C THR A 198 8.82 1.57 9.94
N GLU A 199 7.86 1.85 9.06
CA GLU A 199 7.97 1.52 7.62
C GLU A 199 8.37 2.75 6.78
N ALA A 200 7.87 3.93 7.12
CA ALA A 200 8.09 5.13 6.34
C ALA A 200 9.25 5.95 6.90
N ARG A 201 10.26 6.24 6.07
CA ARG A 201 11.43 7.07 6.45
C ARG A 201 11.08 8.49 6.91
N THR A 202 9.87 8.93 6.64
CA THR A 202 9.39 10.30 6.90
C THR A 202 8.63 10.45 8.22
N GLY A 203 8.58 9.42 9.07
CA GLY A 203 7.77 9.42 10.30
C GLY A 203 6.27 9.24 10.06
N ARG A 204 5.84 9.00 8.81
CA ARG A 204 4.41 8.73 8.53
C ARG A 204 4.06 7.31 8.97
N LEU A 205 2.83 7.15 9.44
CA LEU A 205 2.25 5.82 9.64
C LEU A 205 1.93 5.18 8.29
N SER A 206 2.03 3.88 8.21
CA SER A 206 1.47 3.09 7.11
C SER A 206 0.45 2.10 7.63
N SER A 207 -0.40 1.59 6.73
CA SER A 207 -1.34 0.52 7.06
C SER A 207 -1.22 -0.62 6.05
N ASP A 208 -1.37 -1.85 6.53
CA ASP A 208 -1.38 -3.05 5.68
C ASP A 208 -2.42 -4.06 6.16
N ASN A 209 -2.75 -5.00 5.31
CA ASN A 209 -3.70 -6.10 5.53
C ASN A 209 -5.08 -5.67 6.07
N PRO A 210 -5.85 -4.81 5.36
CA PRO A 210 -5.58 -4.16 4.08
C PRO A 210 -4.89 -2.80 4.20
N ASN A 211 -4.30 -2.27 3.09
CA ASN A 211 -3.84 -0.89 3.05
C ASN A 211 -5.04 0.06 2.84
N LEU A 212 -5.44 0.76 3.89
CA LEU A 212 -6.56 1.71 3.85
C LEU A 212 -6.14 3.15 3.45
N GLN A 213 -4.84 3.44 3.36
CA GLN A 213 -4.34 4.77 3.00
C GLN A 213 -4.43 5.07 1.49
N ASN A 214 -4.58 4.02 0.68
CA ASN A 214 -4.67 4.16 -0.78
C ASN A 214 -6.10 4.31 -1.31
N ILE A 215 -7.11 4.45 -0.44
CA ILE A 215 -8.49 4.68 -0.85
C ILE A 215 -8.58 6.03 -1.56
N PRO A 216 -9.04 6.08 -2.83
CA PRO A 216 -9.06 7.30 -3.63
C PRO A 216 -10.21 8.20 -3.18
N ILE A 217 -9.91 9.22 -2.40
CA ILE A 217 -10.90 10.21 -1.91
C ILE A 217 -10.96 11.49 -2.77
N ARG A 218 -10.07 11.62 -3.76
CA ARG A 218 -9.94 12.84 -4.58
C ARG A 218 -10.72 12.81 -5.88
N THR A 219 -11.26 11.67 -6.26
CA THR A 219 -12.10 11.52 -7.43
C THR A 219 -13.57 11.48 -7.01
N GLU A 220 -14.49 11.99 -7.84
CA GLU A 220 -15.92 11.96 -7.57
C GLU A 220 -16.42 10.52 -7.32
N LEU A 221 -15.89 9.57 -8.06
CA LEU A 221 -16.17 8.13 -7.91
C LEU A 221 -15.58 7.52 -6.63
N GLY A 222 -14.42 7.99 -6.18
CA GLY A 222 -13.77 7.46 -4.99
C GLY A 222 -14.27 8.08 -3.69
N SER A 223 -15.10 9.14 -3.77
CA SER A 223 -15.70 9.82 -2.61
C SER A 223 -17.13 9.36 -2.31
N GLN A 224 -17.73 8.53 -3.17
CA GLN A 224 -19.05 7.90 -2.96
C GLN A 224 -18.95 6.70 -2.05
#